data_4fb24356950446966a56abd533bb4e39
#
_entry.id   4fb24356950446966a56abd533bb4e39
#
_cell.length_a   1.000
_cell.length_b   1.000
_cell.length_c   1.000
_cell.angle_alpha   90.00
_cell.angle_beta   90.00
_cell.angle_gamma   90.00
#
_symmetry.space_group_name_H-M   'P 1'
#
loop_
_entity.id
_entity.type
_entity.pdbx_description
1 polymer ?
#
loop_
_entity_poly.entity_id
_entity_poly.type
_entity_poly.pdbx_seq_one_letter_code
_entity_poly.pdbx_strand_id
1 'polypeptide(L)'
;FSSGNATDPFDYSKEIAEYFRKCARIDAEHITATDKFISGQFASYSASPYDQDYLSCMEYTTWNSLSDKKIDFSDCITPDGKRNTYRAYLRLLNEHHTMPVLAVEFGAATGRGEIQENPVTSRGLGYYSEKEQGKILVDCYEDIMAAGLSGGCVYSWQDEWFKHTWNTMYAVDLSRNIYWEDAQTNDQHFGLLAFDCGEKESVCYVDGDTSEWTDKDMVIQYEDGSFISVKYDASDVYLYLHKKDFDLENDTLYVPVDTTPKTGSIRMENCTAEFERPTDFVLILNGKDNTRLLVQDRYNPIHANYEEDITGEDSYIDPPARDSAVFENICMVLRDVIGQYQDAATPLRTFESGKLHYGNGNPSASAYDSRADFICNGDDVEIRIPWQLLNFSDPSRMQIHDDYYDGNYGIEATGIKEMFIGFGSEGNTIEMGCLKLKGWENTVSY
;
A
#
# COMPACT_ATOMS: atom_id res chain seq x y z
N PHE A 1 -24.11 -9.67 5.68
CA PHE A 1 -23.92 -10.47 4.46
C PHE A 1 -24.14 -9.56 3.27
N SER A 2 -23.06 -9.07 2.67
CA SER A 2 -23.14 -8.40 1.38
C SER A 2 -23.24 -9.47 0.30
N SER A 3 -24.36 -9.58 -0.35
CA SER A 3 -24.51 -10.40 -1.57
C SER A 3 -24.01 -9.65 -2.81
N GLY A 4 -23.28 -8.56 -2.61
CA GLY A 4 -23.07 -7.57 -3.67
C GLY A 4 -21.91 -7.81 -4.62
N ASN A 5 -20.89 -8.57 -4.26
CA ASN A 5 -19.70 -8.74 -5.11
C ASN A 5 -19.11 -10.14 -5.05
N ALA A 6 -19.93 -11.14 -4.79
CA ALA A 6 -19.43 -12.49 -4.81
C ALA A 6 -19.29 -12.96 -6.25
N THR A 7 -18.11 -12.87 -6.77
CA THR A 7 -17.56 -13.95 -7.59
C THR A 7 -17.22 -15.13 -6.67
N ASP A 8 -18.15 -15.48 -5.79
CA ASP A 8 -18.05 -16.70 -5.01
C ASP A 8 -18.29 -17.85 -5.98
N PRO A 9 -17.28 -18.71 -6.24
CA PRO A 9 -17.44 -19.84 -7.13
C PRO A 9 -18.49 -20.85 -6.64
N PHE A 10 -18.97 -20.69 -5.42
CA PHE A 10 -19.98 -21.56 -4.83
C PHE A 10 -21.38 -20.93 -4.75
N ASP A 11 -21.56 -19.68 -5.15
CA ASP A 11 -22.83 -18.92 -5.18
C ASP A 11 -23.96 -19.44 -4.27
N TYR A 12 -23.75 -19.35 -2.95
CA TYR A 12 -24.77 -19.67 -1.97
C TYR A 12 -25.80 -18.55 -1.78
N SER A 13 -25.74 -17.50 -2.58
CA SER A 13 -26.58 -16.31 -2.45
C SER A 13 -28.08 -16.66 -2.48
N LYS A 14 -28.44 -17.69 -3.23
CA LYS A 14 -29.82 -18.14 -3.38
C LYS A 14 -30.34 -18.84 -2.13
N GLU A 15 -29.57 -19.76 -1.59
CA GLU A 15 -29.89 -20.49 -0.36
C GLU A 15 -29.88 -19.58 0.84
N ILE A 16 -28.92 -18.65 0.92
CA ILE A 16 -28.86 -17.64 1.97
C ILE A 16 -30.08 -16.72 1.89
N ALA A 17 -30.44 -16.23 0.71
CA ALA A 17 -31.62 -15.40 0.54
C ALA A 17 -32.93 -16.13 0.89
N GLU A 18 -33.04 -17.42 0.58
CA GLU A 18 -34.17 -18.24 0.98
C GLU A 18 -34.25 -18.46 2.50
N TYR A 19 -33.10 -18.70 3.12
CA TYR A 19 -32.99 -18.85 4.56
C TYR A 19 -33.44 -17.57 5.28
N PHE A 20 -32.94 -16.41 4.87
CA PHE A 20 -33.36 -15.14 5.46
C PHE A 20 -34.83 -14.83 5.23
N ARG A 21 -35.37 -15.11 4.05
CA ARG A 21 -36.84 -14.95 3.80
C ARG A 21 -37.66 -15.87 4.68
N LYS A 22 -37.15 -17.07 4.98
CA LYS A 22 -37.83 -18.00 5.89
C LYS A 22 -37.75 -17.49 7.32
N CYS A 23 -36.61 -17.02 7.78
CA CYS A 23 -36.48 -16.42 9.12
C CYS A 23 -37.39 -15.18 9.26
N ALA A 24 -37.34 -14.27 8.29
CA ALA A 24 -38.20 -13.09 8.30
C ALA A 24 -39.72 -13.42 8.35
N ARG A 25 -40.18 -14.50 7.70
CA ARG A 25 -41.56 -14.95 7.80
C ARG A 25 -41.90 -15.47 9.19
N ILE A 26 -41.01 -16.23 9.81
CA ILE A 26 -41.17 -16.73 11.17
C ILE A 26 -41.23 -15.55 12.15
N ASP A 27 -40.33 -14.60 12.01
CA ASP A 27 -40.28 -13.41 12.84
C ASP A 27 -41.56 -12.59 12.67
N ALA A 28 -42.04 -12.38 11.44
CA ALA A 28 -43.27 -11.63 11.14
C ALA A 28 -44.52 -12.22 11.76
N GLU A 29 -44.56 -13.52 12.01
CA GLU A 29 -45.66 -14.20 12.70
C GLU A 29 -45.70 -13.91 14.22
N HIS A 30 -44.55 -13.45 14.77
CA HIS A 30 -44.38 -13.28 16.22
C HIS A 30 -44.20 -11.84 16.67
N ILE A 31 -44.14 -10.85 15.74
CA ILE A 31 -43.90 -9.44 16.07
C ILE A 31 -45.20 -8.64 16.09
N THR A 32 -45.22 -7.66 16.96
CA THR A 32 -46.31 -6.69 17.01
C THR A 32 -46.19 -5.64 15.91
N ALA A 33 -47.27 -5.00 15.52
CA ALA A 33 -47.30 -3.97 14.48
C ALA A 33 -46.45 -2.73 14.80
N THR A 34 -45.88 -2.62 16.01
CA THR A 34 -45.00 -1.55 16.46
C THR A 34 -43.53 -1.88 16.27
N ASP A 35 -43.19 -3.16 16.07
CA ASP A 35 -41.82 -3.57 15.85
C ASP A 35 -41.46 -3.36 14.38
N LYS A 36 -40.65 -2.34 14.13
CA LYS A 36 -40.15 -1.99 12.78
C LYS A 36 -38.86 -2.67 12.42
N PHE A 37 -38.30 -3.46 13.32
CA PHE A 37 -37.01 -4.11 13.16
C PHE A 37 -37.18 -5.62 13.21
N ILE A 38 -37.07 -6.26 12.06
CA ILE A 38 -37.05 -7.72 11.94
C ILE A 38 -35.63 -8.10 11.53
N SER A 39 -35.07 -9.08 12.22
CA SER A 39 -33.75 -9.63 11.89
C SER A 39 -33.67 -9.96 10.39
N GLY A 40 -32.67 -9.43 9.71
CA GLY A 40 -32.47 -9.61 8.27
C GLY A 40 -33.37 -8.73 7.39
N GLN A 41 -34.15 -7.81 7.93
CA GLN A 41 -34.97 -6.87 7.16
C GLN A 41 -34.38 -5.44 7.18
N PHE A 42 -33.12 -5.31 6.91
CA PHE A 42 -32.49 -4.04 6.64
C PHE A 42 -31.70 -4.13 5.34
N ALA A 43 -31.59 -3.03 4.62
CA ALA A 43 -30.69 -2.93 3.49
C ALA A 43 -29.29 -2.62 4.02
N SER A 44 -28.33 -3.38 3.57
CA SER A 44 -26.93 -3.21 3.96
C SER A 44 -26.08 -2.86 2.75
N TYR A 45 -25.18 -1.91 2.91
CA TYR A 45 -24.29 -1.46 1.87
C TYR A 45 -22.87 -1.30 2.41
N SER A 46 -21.91 -1.85 1.68
CA SER A 46 -20.52 -1.43 1.75
C SER A 46 -20.39 -0.21 0.87
N ALA A 47 -19.93 0.90 1.43
CA ALA A 47 -19.87 2.16 0.72
C ALA A 47 -18.53 2.85 1.00
N SER A 48 -17.73 3.01 -0.04
CA SER A 48 -16.48 3.75 -0.01
C SER A 48 -16.70 5.17 -0.52
N PRO A 49 -16.13 6.21 0.12
CA PRO A 49 -16.13 7.56 -0.44
C PRO A 49 -15.49 7.62 -1.84
N TYR A 50 -14.54 6.77 -2.11
CA TYR A 50 -13.89 6.59 -3.42
C TYR A 50 -14.89 6.24 -4.53
N ASP A 51 -15.72 5.23 -4.31
CA ASP A 51 -16.70 4.79 -5.30
C ASP A 51 -17.72 5.89 -5.62
N GLN A 52 -18.08 6.68 -4.62
CA GLN A 52 -19.06 7.74 -4.74
C GLN A 52 -18.54 8.95 -5.53
N ASP A 53 -17.28 9.31 -5.34
CA ASP A 53 -16.66 10.38 -6.11
C ASP A 53 -16.63 10.07 -7.60
N TYR A 54 -16.34 8.81 -7.95
CA TYR A 54 -16.38 8.36 -9.32
C TYR A 54 -17.78 8.44 -9.92
N LEU A 55 -18.78 7.94 -9.20
CA LEU A 55 -20.18 7.96 -9.61
C LEU A 55 -20.72 9.37 -9.86
N SER A 56 -20.23 10.35 -9.14
CA SER A 56 -20.64 11.74 -9.29
C SER A 56 -20.17 12.41 -10.58
N CYS A 57 -19.13 11.88 -11.21
CA CYS A 57 -18.52 12.43 -12.42
C CYS A 57 -19.14 11.89 -13.71
N MET A 58 -19.88 10.80 -13.63
CA MET A 58 -20.51 10.15 -14.76
C MET A 58 -22.04 10.36 -14.74
N GLU A 59 -22.65 10.53 -15.89
CA GLU A 59 -24.12 10.36 -16.03
C GLU A 59 -24.43 8.88 -15.83
N TYR A 60 -24.88 8.56 -14.66
CA TYR A 60 -24.96 7.19 -14.19
C TYR A 60 -26.15 6.45 -14.78
N THR A 61 -25.91 5.44 -15.60
CA THR A 61 -26.97 4.71 -16.29
C THR A 61 -27.07 3.22 -15.93
N THR A 62 -26.18 2.65 -15.12
CA THR A 62 -26.08 1.18 -15.10
C THR A 62 -25.96 0.49 -13.75
N TRP A 63 -26.11 1.16 -12.60
CA TRP A 63 -25.93 0.47 -11.33
C TRP A 63 -27.25 0.14 -10.62
N ASN A 64 -27.60 -1.15 -10.61
CA ASN A 64 -28.74 -1.70 -9.85
C ASN A 64 -30.08 -0.99 -10.07
N SER A 65 -30.98 -1.15 -9.11
CA SER A 65 -32.30 -0.51 -9.09
C SER A 65 -32.29 1.03 -8.97
N LEU A 66 -31.11 1.64 -8.88
CA LEU A 66 -30.90 3.10 -8.83
C LEU A 66 -30.51 3.69 -10.19
N SER A 67 -30.32 2.87 -11.21
CA SER A 67 -29.81 3.24 -12.53
C SER A 67 -30.57 4.39 -13.24
N ASP A 68 -31.83 4.59 -12.91
CA ASP A 68 -32.67 5.59 -13.54
C ASP A 68 -32.75 6.92 -12.76
N LYS A 69 -32.05 7.02 -11.61
CA LYS A 69 -32.09 8.19 -10.77
C LYS A 69 -30.83 9.02 -10.90
N LYS A 70 -31.01 10.26 -11.28
CA LYS A 70 -29.94 11.26 -11.22
C LYS A 70 -29.71 11.67 -9.76
N ILE A 71 -28.47 11.57 -9.28
CA ILE A 71 -28.11 12.01 -7.93
C ILE A 71 -28.14 13.54 -7.88
N ASP A 72 -28.95 14.08 -6.99
CA ASP A 72 -29.01 15.51 -6.74
C ASP A 72 -28.06 15.89 -5.61
N PHE A 73 -27.08 16.73 -5.94
CA PHE A 73 -26.07 17.23 -5.02
C PHE A 73 -26.36 18.64 -4.51
N SER A 74 -27.48 19.26 -4.89
CA SER A 74 -27.76 20.69 -4.67
C SER A 74 -27.70 21.11 -3.20
N ASP A 75 -28.05 20.22 -2.30
CA ASP A 75 -28.07 20.41 -0.84
C ASP A 75 -27.04 19.56 -0.07
N CYS A 76 -26.25 18.78 -0.78
CA CYS A 76 -25.17 17.97 -0.20
C CYS A 76 -23.82 18.64 -0.47
N ILE A 77 -23.50 19.63 0.33
CA ILE A 77 -22.27 20.42 0.23
C ILE A 77 -21.47 20.28 1.52
N THR A 78 -20.20 20.04 1.40
CA THR A 78 -19.23 20.02 2.51
C THR A 78 -19.05 21.42 3.09
N PRO A 79 -18.52 21.58 4.33
CA PRO A 79 -18.25 22.90 4.90
C PRO A 79 -17.32 23.78 4.08
N ASP A 80 -16.44 23.20 3.27
CA ASP A 80 -15.55 23.91 2.35
C ASP A 80 -16.17 24.21 0.97
N GLY A 81 -17.48 23.95 0.82
CA GLY A 81 -18.24 24.31 -0.38
C GLY A 81 -18.16 23.32 -1.54
N LYS A 82 -17.59 22.15 -1.33
CA LYS A 82 -17.53 21.09 -2.34
C LYS A 82 -18.78 20.21 -2.29
N ARG A 83 -19.04 19.50 -3.38
CA ARG A 83 -20.10 18.50 -3.42
C ARG A 83 -19.77 17.35 -2.48
N ASN A 84 -20.71 16.96 -1.63
CA ASN A 84 -20.63 15.78 -0.80
C ASN A 84 -21.35 14.62 -1.48
N THR A 85 -20.62 13.91 -2.34
CA THR A 85 -21.14 12.82 -3.16
C THR A 85 -21.53 11.63 -2.30
N TYR A 86 -20.75 11.34 -1.26
CA TYR A 86 -20.99 10.23 -0.34
C TYR A 86 -22.33 10.39 0.40
N ARG A 87 -22.57 11.54 1.04
CA ARG A 87 -23.85 11.84 1.70
C ARG A 87 -25.03 11.79 0.74
N ALA A 88 -24.88 12.35 -0.46
CA ALA A 88 -25.93 12.35 -1.46
C ALA A 88 -26.33 10.93 -1.89
N TYR A 89 -25.34 10.07 -2.09
CA TYR A 89 -25.58 8.67 -2.42
C TYR A 89 -26.26 7.91 -1.27
N LEU A 90 -25.77 8.03 -0.05
CA LEU A 90 -26.36 7.40 1.12
C LEU A 90 -27.81 7.85 1.33
N ARG A 91 -28.10 9.14 1.13
CA ARG A 91 -29.47 9.66 1.18
C ARG A 91 -30.35 9.01 0.11
N LEU A 92 -29.85 8.89 -1.12
CA LEU A 92 -30.60 8.25 -2.19
C LEU A 92 -30.90 6.77 -1.87
N LEU A 93 -29.94 6.05 -1.27
CA LEU A 93 -30.15 4.69 -0.80
C LEU A 93 -31.26 4.64 0.28
N ASN A 94 -31.19 5.53 1.26
CA ASN A 94 -32.17 5.59 2.34
C ASN A 94 -33.58 5.90 1.82
N GLU A 95 -33.72 6.81 0.87
CA GLU A 95 -35.00 7.15 0.24
C GLU A 95 -35.56 6.04 -0.64
N HIS A 96 -34.68 5.19 -1.22
CA HIS A 96 -35.09 4.09 -2.08
C HIS A 96 -35.74 2.95 -1.29
N HIS A 97 -35.30 2.73 -0.06
CA HIS A 97 -35.76 1.63 0.78
C HIS A 97 -36.87 2.05 1.73
N THR A 98 -37.81 1.13 2.00
CA THR A 98 -38.87 1.30 3.01
C THR A 98 -38.47 0.72 4.37
N MET A 99 -37.35 0.04 4.45
CA MET A 99 -36.77 -0.51 5.66
C MET A 99 -35.56 0.30 6.11
N PRO A 100 -35.11 0.17 7.36
CA PRO A 100 -33.89 0.81 7.82
C PRO A 100 -32.70 0.44 6.91
N VAL A 101 -31.85 1.42 6.61
CA VAL A 101 -30.61 1.23 5.85
C VAL A 101 -29.41 1.32 6.80
N LEU A 102 -28.47 0.39 6.68
CA LEU A 102 -27.26 0.33 7.47
C LEU A 102 -26.02 0.29 6.54
N ALA A 103 -25.05 1.16 6.76
CA ALA A 103 -23.72 1.04 6.17
C ALA A 103 -22.93 0.00 6.98
N VAL A 104 -22.86 -1.24 6.49
CA VAL A 104 -22.23 -2.34 7.23
C VAL A 104 -20.71 -2.32 7.16
N GLU A 105 -20.14 -1.57 6.22
CA GLU A 105 -18.72 -1.35 6.09
C GLU A 105 -18.47 0.07 5.58
N PHE A 106 -17.62 0.80 6.26
CA PHE A 106 -16.99 2.02 5.76
C PHE A 106 -15.62 2.17 6.41
N GLY A 107 -14.63 2.59 5.63
CA GLY A 107 -13.26 2.67 6.11
C GLY A 107 -12.32 3.32 5.11
N ALA A 108 -11.06 3.49 5.53
CA ALA A 108 -9.96 3.93 4.70
C ALA A 108 -8.68 3.23 5.15
N ALA A 109 -7.83 2.85 4.21
CA ALA A 109 -6.61 2.11 4.49
C ALA A 109 -5.39 3.04 4.59
N THR A 110 -4.51 2.75 5.54
CA THR A 110 -3.25 3.49 5.77
C THR A 110 -2.04 2.80 5.16
N GLY A 111 -2.20 1.61 4.59
CA GLY A 111 -1.11 0.89 3.93
C GLY A 111 -0.46 1.71 2.80
N ARG A 112 0.80 1.44 2.56
CA ARG A 112 1.60 2.13 1.52
C ARG A 112 1.07 1.88 0.11
N GLY A 113 0.55 0.68 -0.14
CA GLY A 113 0.00 0.34 -1.44
C GLY A 113 -1.34 1.02 -1.69
N GLU A 114 -1.52 1.57 -2.88
CA GLU A 114 -2.82 2.02 -3.37
C GLU A 114 -3.29 1.10 -4.47
N ILE A 115 -4.51 0.58 -4.35
CA ILE A 115 -5.04 -0.45 -5.26
C ILE A 115 -6.15 0.05 -6.16
N GLN A 116 -6.77 1.17 -5.80
CA GLN A 116 -7.81 1.83 -6.58
C GLN A 116 -7.67 3.34 -6.47
N GLU A 117 -7.85 4.03 -7.56
CA GLU A 117 -7.84 5.48 -7.60
C GLU A 117 -8.96 5.98 -8.53
N ASN A 118 -9.67 7.01 -8.08
CA ASN A 118 -10.61 7.70 -8.94
C ASN A 118 -9.84 8.56 -9.95
N PRO A 119 -9.98 8.32 -11.27
CA PRO A 119 -9.16 9.00 -12.28
C PRO A 119 -9.48 10.49 -12.44
N VAL A 120 -10.57 10.98 -11.81
CA VAL A 120 -10.99 12.38 -11.91
C VAL A 120 -10.61 13.18 -10.67
N THR A 121 -10.76 12.59 -9.49
CA THR A 121 -10.52 13.27 -8.21
C THR A 121 -9.17 12.93 -7.60
N SER A 122 -8.48 11.92 -8.13
CA SER A 122 -7.24 11.34 -7.58
C SER A 122 -7.37 10.92 -6.10
N ARG A 123 -8.60 10.56 -5.69
CA ARG A 123 -8.83 9.93 -4.38
C ARG A 123 -8.71 8.43 -4.55
N GLY A 124 -7.92 7.83 -3.70
CA GLY A 124 -7.59 6.43 -3.77
C GLY A 124 -8.05 5.61 -2.57
N LEU A 125 -7.91 4.31 -2.69
CA LEU A 125 -8.07 3.35 -1.60
C LEU A 125 -6.68 2.87 -1.17
N GLY A 126 -6.14 3.51 -0.14
CA GLY A 126 -4.79 3.31 0.38
C GLY A 126 -3.99 4.61 0.50
N TYR A 127 -2.82 4.51 1.07
CA TYR A 127 -1.83 5.58 1.20
C TYR A 127 -2.29 6.81 1.99
N TYR A 128 -3.26 6.65 2.89
CA TYR A 128 -3.62 7.69 3.84
C TYR A 128 -2.72 7.65 5.07
N SER A 129 -2.44 8.83 5.65
CA SER A 129 -1.90 8.88 7.00
C SER A 129 -2.96 8.44 8.02
N GLU A 130 -2.54 7.95 9.18
CA GLU A 130 -3.47 7.61 10.28
C GLU A 130 -4.36 8.78 10.67
N LYS A 131 -3.85 9.99 10.61
CA LYS A 131 -4.62 11.22 10.86
C LYS A 131 -5.70 11.46 9.80
N GLU A 132 -5.38 11.23 8.54
CA GLU A 132 -6.34 11.30 7.44
C GLU A 132 -7.38 10.20 7.54
N GLN A 133 -6.97 8.97 7.85
CA GLN A 133 -7.88 7.85 8.13
C GLN A 133 -8.89 8.24 9.22
N GLY A 134 -8.40 8.72 10.37
CA GLY A 134 -9.27 9.13 11.46
C GLY A 134 -10.28 10.21 11.04
N LYS A 135 -9.83 11.20 10.25
CA LYS A 135 -10.71 12.25 9.72
C LYS A 135 -11.75 11.67 8.75
N ILE A 136 -11.34 10.82 7.81
CA ILE A 136 -12.25 10.17 6.85
C ILE A 136 -13.32 9.37 7.57
N LEU A 137 -12.96 8.61 8.59
CA LEU A 137 -13.90 7.81 9.38
C LEU A 137 -14.95 8.67 10.07
N VAL A 138 -14.53 9.78 10.68
CA VAL A 138 -15.47 10.74 11.33
C VAL A 138 -16.38 11.37 10.28
N ASP A 139 -15.83 11.89 9.19
CA ASP A 139 -16.59 12.54 8.11
C ASP A 139 -17.64 11.55 7.51
N CYS A 140 -17.22 10.29 7.25
CA CYS A 140 -18.13 9.25 6.74
C CYS A 140 -19.25 8.94 7.72
N TYR A 141 -18.95 8.82 9.02
CA TYR A 141 -19.98 8.53 10.03
C TYR A 141 -20.98 9.68 10.17
N GLU A 142 -20.52 10.92 10.15
CA GLU A 142 -21.38 12.10 10.15
C GLU A 142 -22.28 12.12 8.91
N ASP A 143 -21.77 11.74 7.75
CA ASP A 143 -22.52 11.65 6.51
C ASP A 143 -23.57 10.53 6.55
N ILE A 144 -23.23 9.37 7.10
CA ILE A 144 -24.16 8.26 7.33
C ILE A 144 -25.35 8.73 8.19
N MET A 145 -25.07 9.42 9.29
CA MET A 145 -26.10 9.92 10.19
C MET A 145 -26.94 11.05 9.54
N ALA A 146 -26.29 11.97 8.84
CA ALA A 146 -26.95 13.08 8.15
C ALA A 146 -27.84 12.62 6.97
N ALA A 147 -27.48 11.51 6.32
CA ALA A 147 -28.29 10.87 5.28
C ALA A 147 -29.50 10.12 5.82
N GLY A 148 -29.64 10.00 7.15
CA GLY A 148 -30.78 9.35 7.81
C GLY A 148 -30.66 7.82 7.88
N LEU A 149 -29.48 7.25 7.68
CA LEU A 149 -29.24 5.82 7.85
C LEU A 149 -29.37 5.44 9.34
N SER A 150 -29.61 4.17 9.59
CA SER A 150 -29.73 3.62 10.96
C SER A 150 -28.39 3.51 11.69
N GLY A 151 -27.28 3.65 10.99
CA GLY A 151 -25.94 3.64 11.53
C GLY A 151 -24.91 3.10 10.53
N GLY A 152 -23.67 2.94 11.00
CA GLY A 152 -22.57 2.39 10.25
C GLY A 152 -21.64 1.55 11.11
N CYS A 153 -20.98 0.58 10.49
CA CYS A 153 -19.94 -0.25 11.09
C CYS A 153 -18.60 0.10 10.46
N VAL A 154 -17.64 0.51 11.29
CA VAL A 154 -16.30 0.81 10.83
C VAL A 154 -15.62 -0.48 10.39
N TYR A 155 -15.01 -0.45 9.23
CA TYR A 155 -14.12 -1.47 8.74
C TYR A 155 -12.68 -0.93 8.81
N SER A 156 -11.83 -1.43 9.78
CA SER A 156 -12.13 -2.52 10.71
C SER A 156 -11.68 -2.16 12.15
N TRP A 157 -11.95 -3.06 13.10
CA TRP A 157 -11.51 -2.86 14.49
C TRP A 157 -9.99 -2.95 14.63
N GLN A 158 -9.38 -3.89 13.93
CA GLN A 158 -7.95 -4.19 13.97
C GLN A 158 -7.46 -4.50 12.57
N ASP A 159 -6.19 -4.20 12.29
CA ASP A 159 -5.53 -4.61 11.07
C ASP A 159 -5.60 -6.11 10.84
N GLU A 160 -5.76 -6.50 9.57
CA GLU A 160 -6.04 -7.86 9.16
C GLU A 160 -4.86 -8.47 8.40
N TRP A 161 -3.80 -8.81 9.12
CA TRP A 161 -2.53 -9.36 8.59
C TRP A 161 -2.68 -10.52 7.59
N PHE A 162 -3.81 -11.21 7.57
CA PHE A 162 -4.11 -12.33 6.66
C PHE A 162 -4.72 -11.90 5.31
N LYS A 163 -4.97 -10.62 5.11
CA LYS A 163 -5.48 -10.08 3.84
C LYS A 163 -4.39 -10.03 2.78
N HIS A 164 -4.81 -10.00 1.53
CA HIS A 164 -3.93 -9.89 0.37
C HIS A 164 -4.62 -9.13 -0.76
N THR A 165 -3.82 -8.61 -1.68
CA THR A 165 -4.30 -7.98 -2.92
C THR A 165 -3.69 -8.69 -4.13
N TRP A 166 -4.20 -8.40 -5.33
CA TRP A 166 -3.66 -8.96 -6.57
C TRP A 166 -2.20 -8.59 -6.84
N ASN A 167 -1.71 -7.45 -6.33
CA ASN A 167 -0.33 -7.04 -6.50
C ASN A 167 0.64 -7.87 -5.65
N THR A 168 0.24 -8.30 -4.47
CA THR A 168 1.14 -8.89 -3.48
C THR A 168 0.91 -10.39 -3.26
N MET A 169 -0.25 -10.93 -3.64
CA MET A 169 -0.62 -12.32 -3.36
C MET A 169 0.34 -13.39 -3.92
N TYR A 170 1.09 -13.05 -4.95
CA TYR A 170 2.09 -13.94 -5.55
C TYR A 170 3.53 -13.56 -5.17
N ALA A 171 3.72 -12.39 -4.59
CA ALA A 171 5.02 -11.81 -4.33
C ALA A 171 5.51 -12.01 -2.89
N VAL A 172 4.60 -12.30 -1.95
CA VAL A 172 4.93 -12.45 -0.53
C VAL A 172 4.37 -13.76 0.04
N ASP A 173 5.02 -14.31 1.06
CA ASP A 173 4.51 -15.46 1.79
C ASP A 173 3.47 -15.02 2.83
N LEU A 174 2.23 -14.89 2.40
CA LEU A 174 1.10 -14.42 3.21
C LEU A 174 0.82 -15.30 4.43
N SER A 175 1.26 -16.55 4.43
CA SER A 175 1.14 -17.44 5.60
C SER A 175 2.05 -17.03 6.74
N ARG A 176 2.98 -16.13 6.49
CA ARG A 176 4.03 -15.68 7.41
C ARG A 176 3.85 -14.24 7.91
N ASN A 177 2.87 -13.50 7.42
CA ASN A 177 2.62 -12.10 7.82
C ASN A 177 2.38 -11.90 9.33
N ILE A 178 2.08 -12.98 10.06
CA ILE A 178 2.03 -12.91 11.52
C ILE A 178 3.39 -12.56 12.18
N TYR A 179 4.48 -12.67 11.44
CA TYR A 179 5.84 -12.40 11.93
C TYR A 179 6.44 -11.10 11.41
N TRP A 180 5.81 -10.46 10.41
CA TRP A 180 6.32 -9.25 9.78
C TRP A 180 5.18 -8.43 9.16
N GLU A 181 5.40 -7.14 8.96
CA GLU A 181 4.41 -6.23 8.39
C GLU A 181 4.53 -6.15 6.86
N ASP A 182 3.41 -6.32 6.16
CA ASP A 182 3.30 -6.10 4.72
C ASP A 182 2.72 -4.71 4.44
N ALA A 183 3.56 -3.70 4.43
CA ALA A 183 3.17 -2.32 4.18
C ALA A 183 2.56 -2.11 2.77
N GLN A 184 2.84 -2.99 1.81
CA GLN A 184 2.35 -2.89 0.44
C GLN A 184 0.91 -3.39 0.26
N THR A 185 0.43 -4.25 1.15
CA THR A 185 -0.94 -4.75 1.08
C THR A 185 -1.87 -3.82 1.85
N ASN A 186 -2.46 -2.83 1.18
CA ASN A 186 -3.34 -1.86 1.82
C ASN A 186 -4.54 -2.49 2.54
N ASP A 187 -5.08 -3.61 2.05
CA ASP A 187 -6.20 -4.32 2.66
C ASP A 187 -5.90 -4.84 4.08
N GLN A 188 -4.64 -4.90 4.49
CA GLN A 188 -4.27 -5.22 5.87
C GLN A 188 -4.48 -4.05 6.84
N HIS A 189 -4.45 -2.80 6.36
CA HIS A 189 -4.29 -1.58 7.16
C HIS A 189 -5.57 -0.74 7.26
N PHE A 190 -6.71 -1.37 7.48
CA PHE A 190 -7.98 -0.69 7.74
C PHE A 190 -8.30 -0.53 9.23
N GLY A 191 -7.50 -1.10 10.11
CA GLY A 191 -7.77 -1.16 11.54
C GLY A 191 -7.79 0.21 12.21
N LEU A 192 -8.63 0.31 13.26
CA LEU A 192 -8.50 1.36 14.28
C LEU A 192 -7.34 1.05 15.24
N LEU A 193 -6.95 -0.22 15.30
CA LEU A 193 -5.79 -0.72 16.03
C LEU A 193 -4.86 -1.39 15.04
N ALA A 194 -3.59 -1.03 15.08
CA ALA A 194 -2.56 -1.70 14.31
C ALA A 194 -2.33 -3.14 14.81
N PHE A 195 -1.93 -4.01 13.91
CA PHE A 195 -1.37 -5.31 14.25
C PHE A 195 0.16 -5.20 14.23
N ASP A 196 0.73 -5.03 15.41
CA ASP A 196 2.18 -4.96 15.60
C ASP A 196 2.79 -6.36 15.60
N CYS A 197 3.62 -6.65 14.63
CA CYS A 197 4.45 -7.86 14.61
C CYS A 197 5.87 -7.52 15.07
N GLY A 198 6.40 -8.25 16.06
CA GLY A 198 7.76 -8.05 16.55
C GLY A 198 7.84 -7.30 17.86
N GLU A 199 8.80 -6.38 17.98
CA GLU A 199 9.04 -5.59 19.19
C GLU A 199 7.99 -4.47 19.35
N LYS A 200 7.75 -4.04 20.56
CA LYS A 200 6.76 -2.99 20.86
C LYS A 200 7.13 -1.60 20.35
N GLU A 201 8.40 -1.37 20.09
CA GLU A 201 8.95 -0.11 19.64
C GLU A 201 9.85 -0.38 18.44
N SER A 202 9.83 0.50 17.47
CA SER A 202 10.79 0.48 16.36
C SER A 202 12.22 0.56 16.87
N VAL A 203 13.14 -0.05 16.15
CA VAL A 203 14.58 0.01 16.45
C VAL A 203 15.15 1.42 16.31
N CYS A 204 14.50 2.26 15.53
CA CYS A 204 14.70 3.71 15.43
C CYS A 204 13.48 4.37 14.78
N TYR A 205 13.40 5.69 14.87
CA TYR A 205 12.41 6.48 14.17
C TYR A 205 13.07 7.38 13.12
N VAL A 206 12.35 7.65 12.05
CA VAL A 206 12.78 8.63 11.04
C VAL A 206 12.31 10.00 11.50
N ASP A 207 13.09 10.69 12.35
CA ASP A 207 12.65 11.93 12.98
C ASP A 207 13.73 13.04 13.01
N GLY A 208 14.95 12.72 12.55
CA GLY A 208 16.10 13.62 12.50
C GLY A 208 16.88 13.66 13.81
N ASP A 209 16.57 12.81 14.80
CA ASP A 209 17.37 12.56 15.98
C ASP A 209 18.17 11.26 15.80
N THR A 210 19.46 11.38 15.58
CA THR A 210 20.34 10.24 15.31
C THR A 210 20.90 9.58 16.57
N SER A 211 20.36 9.91 17.75
CA SER A 211 20.91 9.45 19.05
C SER A 211 20.71 7.94 19.29
N GLU A 212 19.76 7.29 18.62
CA GLU A 212 19.58 5.85 18.68
C GLU A 212 20.57 5.05 17.82
N TRP A 213 21.32 5.72 16.93
CA TRP A 213 22.35 5.07 16.12
C TRP A 213 23.68 4.94 16.84
N THR A 214 24.41 3.87 16.56
CA THR A 214 25.69 3.57 17.19
C THR A 214 26.74 3.11 16.16
N ASP A 215 28.01 3.16 16.53
CA ASP A 215 29.11 2.67 15.67
C ASP A 215 28.97 1.20 15.25
N LYS A 216 28.14 0.42 15.96
CA LYS A 216 27.91 -1.00 15.64
C LYS A 216 26.96 -1.19 14.47
N ASP A 217 26.19 -0.18 14.16
CA ASP A 217 25.23 -0.19 13.07
C ASP A 217 25.87 0.25 11.76
N MET A 218 27.11 0.76 11.82
CA MET A 218 27.86 1.24 10.66
C MET A 218 28.23 0.07 9.73
N VAL A 219 27.83 0.18 8.47
CA VAL A 219 28.11 -0.82 7.42
C VAL A 219 29.35 -0.46 6.63
N ILE A 220 29.53 0.83 6.28
CA ILE A 220 30.70 1.34 5.60
C ILE A 220 30.96 2.79 5.99
N GLN A 221 32.25 3.16 6.10
CA GLN A 221 32.73 4.53 6.21
C GLN A 221 33.72 4.83 5.09
N TYR A 222 33.54 5.97 4.44
CA TYR A 222 34.35 6.43 3.31
C TYR A 222 35.52 7.30 3.77
N GLU A 223 36.48 7.50 2.85
CA GLU A 223 37.71 8.27 3.15
C GLU A 223 37.42 9.74 3.53
N ASP A 224 36.34 10.33 3.00
CA ASP A 224 35.93 11.70 3.28
C ASP A 224 35.23 11.87 4.65
N GLY A 225 35.06 10.77 5.37
CA GLY A 225 34.41 10.71 6.66
C GLY A 225 32.91 10.47 6.60
N SER A 226 32.29 10.45 5.41
CA SER A 226 30.90 10.06 5.25
C SER A 226 30.71 8.57 5.56
N PHE A 227 29.49 8.17 5.97
CA PHE A 227 29.21 6.77 6.31
C PHE A 227 27.73 6.42 6.15
N ILE A 228 27.44 5.13 6.09
CA ILE A 228 26.09 4.58 6.18
C ILE A 228 25.99 3.55 7.29
N SER A 229 24.97 3.68 8.12
CA SER A 229 24.58 2.73 9.14
C SER A 229 23.24 2.12 8.78
N VAL A 230 22.99 0.87 9.19
CA VAL A 230 21.76 0.13 8.86
C VAL A 230 21.27 -0.63 10.08
N LYS A 231 19.97 -0.53 10.32
CA LYS A 231 19.19 -1.35 11.24
C LYS A 231 18.01 -1.98 10.53
N TYR A 232 17.36 -2.92 11.15
CA TYR A 232 16.09 -3.46 10.66
C TYR A 232 15.28 -4.08 11.80
N ASP A 233 13.98 -4.12 11.63
CA ASP A 233 13.01 -4.80 12.49
C ASP A 233 11.99 -5.60 11.68
N ALA A 234 10.82 -5.87 12.24
CA ALA A 234 9.79 -6.65 11.57
C ALA A 234 9.08 -5.89 10.43
N SER A 235 9.15 -4.56 10.42
CA SER A 235 8.48 -3.71 9.45
C SER A 235 9.41 -3.22 8.35
N ASP A 236 10.57 -2.72 8.72
CA ASP A 236 11.41 -1.92 7.82
C ASP A 236 12.91 -2.20 7.94
N VAL A 237 13.62 -1.81 6.89
CA VAL A 237 15.07 -1.56 6.90
C VAL A 237 15.27 -0.06 7.08
N TYR A 238 16.06 0.32 8.06
CA TYR A 238 16.38 1.71 8.37
C TYR A 238 17.81 2.03 7.97
N LEU A 239 18.00 3.19 7.33
CA LEU A 239 19.29 3.69 6.90
C LEU A 239 19.57 5.02 7.58
N TYR A 240 20.78 5.21 8.06
CA TYR A 240 21.30 6.49 8.45
C TYR A 240 22.52 6.83 7.60
N LEU A 241 22.41 7.89 6.82
CA LEU A 241 23.49 8.42 5.98
C LEU A 241 24.01 9.71 6.60
N HIS A 242 25.32 9.80 6.77
CA HIS A 242 26.00 11.04 7.11
C HIS A 242 26.88 11.49 5.95
N LYS A 243 26.65 12.70 5.45
CA LYS A 243 27.46 13.31 4.40
C LYS A 243 27.65 14.79 4.67
N LYS A 244 28.88 15.17 4.91
CA LYS A 244 29.23 16.55 5.20
C LYS A 244 28.84 17.48 4.05
N ASP A 245 28.30 18.64 4.42
CA ASP A 245 27.86 19.69 3.52
C ASP A 245 26.78 19.24 2.50
N PHE A 246 25.96 18.22 2.86
CA PHE A 246 24.86 17.72 2.01
C PHE A 246 23.69 18.70 1.99
N ASP A 247 23.23 19.01 0.78
CA ASP A 247 22.03 19.83 0.55
C ASP A 247 20.99 19.01 -0.22
N LEU A 248 19.96 18.51 0.47
CA LEU A 248 18.91 17.66 -0.10
C LEU A 248 18.23 18.27 -1.34
N GLU A 249 18.12 19.60 -1.41
CA GLU A 249 17.41 20.27 -2.51
C GLU A 249 18.30 20.50 -3.75
N ASN A 250 19.62 20.48 -3.59
CA ASN A 250 20.56 20.77 -4.65
C ASN A 250 21.50 19.61 -5.02
N ASP A 251 21.68 18.66 -4.11
CA ASP A 251 22.52 17.49 -4.33
C ASP A 251 21.67 16.27 -4.68
N THR A 252 22.27 15.35 -5.44
CA THR A 252 21.68 14.02 -5.68
C THR A 252 22.61 12.95 -5.15
N LEU A 253 22.08 12.05 -4.33
CA LEU A 253 22.78 10.86 -3.86
C LEU A 253 22.11 9.60 -4.39
N TYR A 254 22.94 8.64 -4.77
CA TYR A 254 22.54 7.30 -5.19
C TYR A 254 22.91 6.32 -4.09
N VAL A 255 21.96 5.49 -3.67
CA VAL A 255 22.13 4.46 -2.65
C VAL A 255 21.88 3.11 -3.32
N PRO A 256 22.92 2.46 -3.90
CA PRO A 256 22.78 1.12 -4.46
C PRO A 256 22.56 0.07 -3.36
N VAL A 257 21.70 -0.91 -3.65
CA VAL A 257 21.41 -2.06 -2.79
C VAL A 257 21.49 -3.34 -3.63
N ASP A 258 22.35 -4.28 -3.23
CA ASP A 258 22.52 -5.60 -3.83
C ASP A 258 21.94 -6.64 -2.87
N THR A 259 20.88 -7.32 -3.29
CA THR A 259 20.16 -8.33 -2.51
C THR A 259 20.28 -9.73 -3.10
N THR A 260 20.38 -9.86 -4.43
CA THR A 260 20.41 -11.18 -5.09
C THR A 260 21.68 -11.39 -5.91
N PRO A 261 22.30 -12.58 -5.86
CA PRO A 261 23.47 -12.89 -6.69
C PRO A 261 23.12 -13.22 -8.15
N LYS A 262 21.84 -13.20 -8.54
CA LYS A 262 21.38 -13.69 -9.85
C LYS A 262 21.15 -12.59 -10.87
N THR A 263 20.82 -11.41 -10.42
CA THR A 263 20.57 -10.21 -11.23
C THR A 263 21.40 -9.05 -10.74
N GLY A 264 21.24 -7.90 -11.32
CA GLY A 264 21.86 -6.65 -10.89
C GLY A 264 22.83 -6.05 -11.89
N SER A 265 23.00 -4.75 -11.82
CA SER A 265 23.88 -3.98 -12.71
C SER A 265 24.89 -3.17 -11.93
N ILE A 266 26.09 -3.04 -12.47
CA ILE A 266 27.15 -2.14 -11.94
C ILE A 266 26.99 -0.70 -12.43
N ARG A 267 25.94 -0.39 -13.19
CA ARG A 267 25.65 0.94 -13.74
C ARG A 267 24.16 1.10 -13.94
N MET A 268 23.72 2.35 -14.02
CA MET A 268 22.34 2.71 -14.33
C MET A 268 22.30 3.56 -15.60
N GLU A 269 21.31 3.35 -16.48
CA GLU A 269 21.11 4.20 -17.66
C GLU A 269 20.87 5.65 -17.26
N ASN A 270 21.33 6.57 -18.09
CA ASN A 270 21.19 8.02 -17.89
C ASN A 270 21.83 8.57 -16.60
N CYS A 271 22.73 7.81 -16.01
CA CYS A 271 23.50 8.16 -14.82
C CYS A 271 24.96 7.82 -15.04
N THR A 272 25.87 8.61 -14.46
CA THR A 272 27.33 8.38 -14.54
C THR A 272 27.89 7.74 -13.27
N ALA A 273 27.03 7.40 -12.29
CA ALA A 273 27.44 6.60 -11.14
C ALA A 273 27.69 5.15 -11.56
N GLU A 274 28.78 4.59 -11.07
CA GLU A 274 29.07 3.16 -11.18
C GLU A 274 28.97 2.53 -9.78
N PHE A 275 28.59 1.26 -9.72
CA PHE A 275 28.44 0.53 -8.46
C PHE A 275 29.55 -0.52 -8.36
N GLU A 276 30.11 -0.69 -7.19
CA GLU A 276 31.15 -1.71 -6.94
C GLU A 276 30.63 -3.13 -7.20
N ARG A 277 29.34 -3.35 -7.01
CA ARG A 277 28.67 -4.65 -7.14
C ARG A 277 27.46 -4.57 -8.05
N PRO A 278 27.07 -5.70 -8.67
CA PRO A 278 25.78 -5.79 -9.34
C PRO A 278 24.65 -5.43 -8.36
N THR A 279 23.88 -4.41 -8.70
CA THR A 279 22.90 -3.74 -7.84
C THR A 279 21.50 -4.01 -8.38
N ASP A 280 20.58 -4.40 -7.49
CA ASP A 280 19.19 -4.71 -7.82
C ASP A 280 18.27 -3.51 -7.62
N PHE A 281 18.60 -2.65 -6.65
CA PHE A 281 17.84 -1.46 -6.31
C PHE A 281 18.73 -0.23 -6.22
N VAL A 282 18.19 0.92 -6.60
CA VAL A 282 18.86 2.20 -6.40
C VAL A 282 17.89 3.18 -5.76
N LEU A 283 18.16 3.60 -4.52
CA LEU A 283 17.48 4.72 -3.93
C LEU A 283 18.14 6.02 -4.41
N ILE A 284 17.34 6.91 -4.97
CA ILE A 284 17.79 8.25 -5.39
C ILE A 284 17.26 9.26 -4.40
N LEU A 285 18.15 9.91 -3.65
CA LEU A 285 17.85 11.08 -2.83
C LEU A 285 17.96 12.34 -3.68
N ASN A 286 16.85 12.98 -3.99
CA ASN A 286 16.80 14.14 -4.87
C ASN A 286 15.62 15.06 -4.46
N GLY A 287 15.83 15.86 -3.43
CA GLY A 287 14.77 16.71 -2.88
C GLY A 287 13.66 15.95 -2.17
N LYS A 288 12.76 16.69 -1.55
CA LYS A 288 11.66 16.11 -0.75
C LYS A 288 10.62 15.39 -1.60
N ASP A 289 10.44 15.82 -2.83
CA ASP A 289 9.35 15.35 -3.69
C ASP A 289 9.78 14.33 -4.74
N ASN A 290 11.09 14.15 -4.96
CA ASN A 290 11.61 13.28 -6.02
C ASN A 290 12.41 12.08 -5.51
N THR A 291 12.58 11.96 -4.19
CA THR A 291 13.28 10.82 -3.58
C THR A 291 12.47 9.54 -3.77
N ARG A 292 13.13 8.50 -4.30
CA ARG A 292 12.47 7.23 -4.63
C ARG A 292 13.43 6.06 -4.71
N LEU A 293 12.91 4.88 -4.47
CA LEU A 293 13.57 3.60 -4.71
C LEU A 293 13.19 3.09 -6.09
N LEU A 294 14.20 2.71 -6.88
CA LEU A 294 14.06 2.06 -8.18
C LEU A 294 14.48 0.60 -8.08
N VAL A 295 13.95 -0.24 -8.94
CA VAL A 295 14.29 -1.65 -9.08
C VAL A 295 14.81 -1.92 -10.49
N GLN A 296 15.80 -2.81 -10.64
CA GLN A 296 16.23 -3.27 -11.95
C GLN A 296 15.07 -3.91 -12.72
N ASP A 297 14.91 -3.62 -13.99
CA ASP A 297 13.79 -4.09 -14.83
C ASP A 297 13.58 -5.60 -14.78
N ARG A 298 14.68 -6.40 -14.84
CA ARG A 298 14.58 -7.85 -14.70
C ARG A 298 14.11 -8.30 -13.34
N TYR A 299 14.33 -7.52 -12.29
CA TYR A 299 13.97 -7.87 -10.91
C TYR A 299 12.70 -7.16 -10.43
N ASN A 300 11.94 -6.59 -11.37
CA ASN A 300 10.69 -5.89 -11.11
C ASN A 300 9.49 -6.85 -11.21
N PRO A 301 8.78 -7.17 -10.09
CA PRO A 301 7.65 -8.09 -10.11
C PRO A 301 6.46 -7.59 -10.94
N ILE A 302 6.25 -6.28 -11.02
CA ILE A 302 5.18 -5.70 -11.83
C ILE A 302 5.49 -5.89 -13.31
N HIS A 303 6.72 -5.64 -13.72
CA HIS A 303 7.17 -5.88 -15.09
C HIS A 303 6.94 -7.34 -15.48
N ALA A 304 7.43 -8.27 -14.66
CA ALA A 304 7.29 -9.70 -14.93
C ALA A 304 5.84 -10.21 -15.00
N ASN A 305 4.92 -9.62 -14.22
CA ASN A 305 3.55 -10.14 -14.12
C ASN A 305 2.52 -9.37 -14.93
N TYR A 306 2.77 -8.12 -15.31
CA TYR A 306 1.77 -7.24 -15.89
C TYR A 306 2.21 -6.49 -17.13
N GLU A 307 3.41 -6.76 -17.66
CA GLU A 307 3.93 -6.02 -18.80
C GLU A 307 3.06 -6.19 -20.05
N GLU A 308 2.60 -7.40 -20.34
CA GLU A 308 1.69 -7.65 -21.46
C GLU A 308 0.43 -6.78 -21.34
N ASP A 309 -0.09 -6.62 -20.14
CA ASP A 309 -1.29 -5.79 -19.89
C ASP A 309 -0.98 -4.29 -19.92
N ILE A 310 0.26 -3.88 -19.62
CA ILE A 310 0.68 -2.47 -19.58
C ILE A 310 1.15 -2.02 -20.97
N THR A 311 1.98 -2.79 -21.63
CA THR A 311 2.69 -2.41 -22.86
C THR A 311 2.19 -3.15 -24.10
N GLY A 312 1.57 -4.32 -23.94
CA GLY A 312 1.22 -5.26 -24.99
C GLY A 312 2.37 -6.18 -25.43
N GLU A 313 3.51 -6.15 -24.69
CA GLU A 313 4.68 -6.98 -24.94
C GLU A 313 4.80 -8.04 -23.83
N ASP A 314 5.10 -9.28 -24.19
CA ASP A 314 5.30 -10.37 -23.24
C ASP A 314 6.77 -10.48 -22.86
N SER A 315 7.12 -10.02 -21.67
CA SER A 315 8.49 -10.04 -21.14
C SER A 315 9.08 -11.44 -20.94
N TYR A 316 8.24 -12.48 -20.84
CA TYR A 316 8.72 -13.86 -20.78
C TYR A 316 9.23 -14.40 -22.12
N ILE A 317 8.84 -13.77 -23.24
CA ILE A 317 9.35 -14.10 -24.56
C ILE A 317 10.71 -13.47 -24.81
N ASP A 318 10.90 -12.23 -24.35
CA ASP A 318 12.17 -11.48 -24.47
C ASP A 318 12.50 -10.81 -23.12
N PRO A 319 12.96 -11.58 -22.14
CA PRO A 319 13.17 -11.06 -20.79
C PRO A 319 14.33 -10.07 -20.75
N PRO A 320 14.29 -9.06 -19.88
CA PRO A 320 15.40 -8.15 -19.65
C PRO A 320 16.70 -8.89 -19.33
N ALA A 321 17.84 -8.34 -19.72
CA ALA A 321 19.13 -8.95 -19.44
C ALA A 321 19.40 -8.99 -17.92
N ARG A 322 20.13 -10.02 -17.45
CA ARG A 322 20.44 -10.16 -16.00
C ARG A 322 21.27 -9.00 -15.46
N ASP A 323 22.04 -8.35 -16.32
CA ASP A 323 22.88 -7.19 -16.02
C ASP A 323 22.33 -5.90 -16.65
N SER A 324 21.04 -5.86 -16.93
CA SER A 324 20.36 -4.69 -17.48
C SER A 324 20.62 -3.45 -16.63
N ALA A 325 20.98 -2.36 -17.30
CA ALA A 325 21.22 -1.07 -16.66
C ALA A 325 19.94 -0.23 -16.52
N VAL A 326 18.80 -0.76 -16.91
CA VAL A 326 17.49 -0.11 -16.77
C VAL A 326 16.97 -0.33 -15.36
N PHE A 327 16.62 0.77 -14.71
CA PHE A 327 15.96 0.77 -13.40
C PHE A 327 14.62 1.48 -13.51
N GLU A 328 13.60 0.88 -12.97
CA GLU A 328 12.22 1.31 -13.09
C GLU A 328 11.63 1.74 -11.74
N ASN A 329 10.57 2.53 -11.79
CA ASN A 329 9.80 2.85 -10.60
C ASN A 329 9.14 1.57 -10.04
N ILE A 330 9.20 1.40 -8.73
CA ILE A 330 8.43 0.37 -8.05
C ILE A 330 6.98 0.83 -7.99
N CYS A 331 6.12 0.09 -8.68
CA CYS A 331 4.71 0.44 -8.84
C CYS A 331 3.79 -0.68 -8.39
N MET A 332 2.54 -0.33 -8.11
CA MET A 332 1.42 -1.26 -7.97
C MET A 332 0.42 -1.01 -9.09
N VAL A 333 -0.20 -2.05 -9.59
CA VAL A 333 -1.26 -1.94 -10.60
C VAL A 333 -2.55 -1.51 -9.90
N LEU A 334 -3.13 -0.41 -10.38
CA LEU A 334 -4.43 0.08 -9.93
C LEU A 334 -5.54 -0.69 -10.62
N ARG A 335 -6.53 -1.12 -9.86
CA ARG A 335 -7.76 -1.68 -10.39
C ARG A 335 -8.83 -0.61 -10.41
N ASP A 336 -9.15 -0.11 -11.58
CA ASP A 336 -10.26 0.81 -11.72
C ASP A 336 -11.58 0.10 -11.39
N VAL A 337 -12.47 0.79 -10.68
CA VAL A 337 -13.84 0.29 -10.40
C VAL A 337 -14.59 0.02 -11.71
N ILE A 338 -14.18 0.67 -12.79
CA ILE A 338 -14.69 0.47 -14.15
C ILE A 338 -13.88 -0.56 -14.93
N GLY A 339 -12.91 -1.22 -14.37
CA GLY A 339 -12.09 -2.23 -15.07
C GLY A 339 -12.88 -3.34 -15.76
N GLN A 340 -14.20 -3.44 -15.51
CA GLN A 340 -15.12 -4.24 -16.32
C GLN A 340 -15.39 -3.64 -17.70
N TYR A 341 -14.96 -2.40 -17.95
CA TYR A 341 -15.15 -1.65 -19.18
C TYR A 341 -13.84 -1.11 -19.76
N GLN A 342 -12.69 -1.48 -19.20
CA GLN A 342 -11.41 -1.19 -19.84
C GLN A 342 -11.38 -1.92 -21.18
N ASP A 343 -11.35 -1.13 -22.24
CA ASP A 343 -10.97 -1.61 -23.55
C ASP A 343 -9.53 -2.15 -23.45
N ALA A 344 -9.25 -3.31 -24.00
CA ALA A 344 -7.91 -3.91 -24.05
C ALA A 344 -6.83 -2.97 -24.66
N ALA A 345 -7.23 -1.84 -25.21
CA ALA A 345 -6.36 -0.79 -25.73
C ALA A 345 -5.98 0.30 -24.70
N THR A 346 -6.54 0.25 -23.48
CA THR A 346 -6.20 1.25 -22.44
C THR A 346 -5.14 0.67 -21.53
N PRO A 347 -3.95 1.30 -21.43
CA PRO A 347 -2.89 0.84 -20.52
C PRO A 347 -3.39 0.76 -19.08
N LEU A 348 -2.93 -0.24 -18.33
CA LEU A 348 -3.16 -0.32 -16.91
C LEU A 348 -2.56 0.91 -16.22
N ARG A 349 -3.31 1.46 -15.27
CA ARG A 349 -2.80 2.52 -14.42
C ARG A 349 -1.98 1.93 -13.30
N THR A 350 -0.98 2.66 -12.86
CA THR A 350 -0.10 2.25 -11.78
C THR A 350 0.02 3.34 -10.72
N PHE A 351 0.25 2.94 -9.49
CA PHE A 351 0.61 3.79 -8.36
C PHE A 351 2.08 3.55 -8.00
N GLU A 352 2.89 4.60 -7.93
CA GLU A 352 4.30 4.50 -7.57
C GLU A 352 4.47 4.32 -6.06
N SER A 353 4.63 3.08 -5.61
CA SER A 353 4.87 2.76 -4.20
C SER A 353 6.34 2.92 -3.78
N GLY A 354 7.27 2.96 -4.74
CA GLY A 354 8.69 3.22 -4.51
C GLY A 354 9.05 4.67 -4.21
N LYS A 355 8.12 5.63 -4.40
CA LYS A 355 8.32 7.03 -4.03
C LYS A 355 8.31 7.18 -2.51
N LEU A 356 9.34 7.83 -1.97
CA LEU A 356 9.47 8.04 -0.53
C LEU A 356 8.83 9.35 -0.09
N HIS A 357 8.16 9.31 1.06
CA HIS A 357 7.48 10.46 1.66
C HIS A 357 8.39 11.15 2.69
N TYR A 358 8.63 12.45 2.50
CA TYR A 358 9.39 13.27 3.43
C TYR A 358 8.54 13.65 4.64
N GLY A 359 9.01 13.38 5.85
CA GLY A 359 8.28 13.73 7.06
C GLY A 359 8.98 13.27 8.34
N ASN A 360 8.26 13.37 9.45
CA ASN A 360 8.69 12.87 10.75
C ASN A 360 7.86 11.64 11.12
N GLY A 361 8.50 10.49 11.23
CA GLY A 361 7.90 9.19 11.51
C GLY A 361 7.80 8.83 13.00
N ASN A 362 8.17 9.73 13.91
CA ASN A 362 8.09 9.47 15.36
C ASN A 362 6.68 9.76 15.90
N PRO A 363 5.93 8.75 16.36
CA PRO A 363 4.58 8.93 16.88
C PRO A 363 4.45 9.91 18.05
N SER A 364 5.57 10.16 18.77
CA SER A 364 5.60 11.13 19.87
C SER A 364 5.83 12.56 19.42
N ALA A 365 6.19 12.80 18.17
CA ALA A 365 6.46 14.13 17.63
C ALA A 365 5.17 14.86 17.25
N SER A 366 5.13 16.19 17.47
CA SER A 366 3.99 17.01 17.07
C SER A 366 3.79 17.07 15.53
N ALA A 367 4.86 16.84 14.77
CA ALA A 367 4.88 16.81 13.31
C ALA A 367 4.76 15.39 12.74
N TYR A 368 4.30 14.43 13.53
CA TYR A 368 4.14 13.04 13.11
C TYR A 368 3.31 12.90 11.83
N ASP A 369 3.87 12.17 10.88
CA ASP A 369 3.16 11.63 9.71
C ASP A 369 3.50 10.14 9.60
N SER A 370 2.49 9.28 9.71
CA SER A 370 2.67 7.83 9.65
C SER A 370 3.25 7.34 8.31
N ARG A 371 3.15 8.15 7.25
CA ARG A 371 3.73 7.85 5.93
C ARG A 371 5.20 8.24 5.79
N ALA A 372 5.78 8.94 6.77
CA ALA A 372 7.14 9.46 6.66
C ALA A 372 8.15 8.34 6.43
N ASP A 373 8.82 8.35 5.29
CA ASP A 373 9.86 7.40 4.92
C ASP A 373 11.26 7.96 5.12
N PHE A 374 11.43 9.29 5.04
CA PHE A 374 12.75 9.89 5.25
C PHE A 374 12.67 11.32 5.76
N ILE A 375 13.72 11.71 6.46
CA ILE A 375 13.95 13.08 6.92
C ILE A 375 15.42 13.44 6.75
N CYS A 376 15.70 14.71 6.49
CA CYS A 376 17.05 15.25 6.41
C CYS A 376 17.21 16.37 7.44
N ASN A 377 18.27 16.28 8.24
CA ASN A 377 18.62 17.27 9.24
C ASN A 377 20.11 17.66 9.09
N GLY A 378 20.37 18.68 8.26
CA GLY A 378 21.76 19.07 7.90
C GLY A 378 22.47 17.98 7.11
N ASP A 379 23.59 17.50 7.64
CA ASP A 379 24.44 16.48 7.02
C ASP A 379 23.88 15.05 7.16
N ASP A 380 22.78 14.88 7.91
CA ASP A 380 22.24 13.59 8.34
C ASP A 380 20.91 13.30 7.65
N VAL A 381 20.76 12.10 7.13
CA VAL A 381 19.52 11.61 6.50
C VAL A 381 19.14 10.27 7.13
N GLU A 382 17.95 10.20 7.67
CA GLU A 382 17.34 8.96 8.11
C GLU A 382 16.27 8.51 7.12
N ILE A 383 16.25 7.20 6.84
CA ILE A 383 15.34 6.60 5.85
C ILE A 383 14.82 5.29 6.41
N ARG A 384 13.55 4.98 6.16
CA ARG A 384 12.99 3.62 6.32
C ARG A 384 12.50 3.10 4.98
N ILE A 385 12.70 1.82 4.75
CA ILE A 385 12.30 1.12 3.54
C ILE A 385 11.57 -0.16 3.95
N PRO A 386 10.27 -0.31 3.68
CA PRO A 386 9.57 -1.56 3.91
C PRO A 386 10.25 -2.72 3.18
N TRP A 387 10.32 -3.88 3.81
CA TRP A 387 10.98 -5.05 3.28
C TRP A 387 10.50 -5.45 1.87
N GLN A 388 9.21 -5.26 1.59
CA GLN A 388 8.60 -5.62 0.31
C GLN A 388 9.09 -4.76 -0.85
N LEU A 389 9.50 -3.50 -0.57
CA LEU A 389 10.14 -2.65 -1.59
C LEU A 389 11.53 -3.16 -2.01
N LEU A 390 12.14 -4.03 -1.22
CA LEU A 390 13.40 -4.72 -1.53
C LEU A 390 13.15 -6.18 -1.96
N ASN A 391 11.96 -6.49 -2.44
CA ASN A 391 11.53 -7.82 -2.90
C ASN A 391 11.67 -8.94 -1.87
N PHE A 392 11.56 -8.63 -0.58
CA PHE A 392 11.46 -9.69 0.42
C PHE A 392 10.06 -10.33 0.40
N SER A 393 10.02 -11.63 0.21
CA SER A 393 8.80 -12.43 0.26
C SER A 393 8.47 -12.90 1.68
N ASP A 394 9.49 -13.10 2.50
CA ASP A 394 9.39 -13.39 3.94
C ASP A 394 10.64 -12.86 4.67
N PRO A 395 10.61 -11.64 5.18
CA PRO A 395 11.73 -11.07 5.90
C PRO A 395 12.05 -11.83 7.20
N SER A 396 11.08 -12.49 7.84
CA SER A 396 11.34 -13.27 9.06
C SER A 396 12.35 -14.41 8.84
N ARG A 397 12.45 -14.91 7.61
CA ARG A 397 13.41 -15.92 7.15
C ARG A 397 14.53 -15.39 6.28
N MET A 398 14.54 -14.08 6.03
CA MET A 398 15.44 -13.47 5.04
C MET A 398 15.30 -14.11 3.66
N GLN A 399 14.05 -14.29 3.22
CA GLN A 399 13.72 -14.80 1.90
C GLN A 399 13.34 -13.64 0.99
N ILE A 400 14.00 -13.58 -0.17
CA ILE A 400 13.72 -12.66 -1.26
C ILE A 400 13.10 -13.41 -2.45
N HIS A 401 12.51 -12.67 -3.37
CA HIS A 401 12.15 -13.21 -4.68
C HIS A 401 13.38 -13.75 -5.40
N ASP A 402 13.22 -14.88 -6.07
CA ASP A 402 14.22 -15.36 -7.03
C ASP A 402 14.02 -14.66 -8.40
N ASP A 403 14.90 -14.93 -9.35
CA ASP A 403 14.78 -14.42 -10.72
C ASP A 403 13.46 -14.93 -11.37
N TYR A 404 12.53 -14.03 -11.67
CA TYR A 404 11.21 -14.37 -12.23
C TYR A 404 11.26 -15.11 -13.56
N TYR A 405 12.32 -14.92 -14.33
CA TYR A 405 12.50 -15.48 -15.66
C TYR A 405 13.34 -16.77 -15.65
N ASP A 406 13.80 -17.20 -14.48
CA ASP A 406 14.65 -18.40 -14.33
C ASP A 406 13.82 -19.52 -13.69
N GLY A 407 13.03 -20.23 -14.48
CA GLY A 407 12.24 -21.36 -13.96
C GLY A 407 10.87 -21.54 -14.61
N ASN A 408 9.89 -21.98 -13.84
CA ASN A 408 8.59 -22.43 -14.32
C ASN A 408 7.47 -21.38 -14.23
N TYR A 409 7.70 -20.15 -14.63
CA TYR A 409 6.66 -19.10 -14.58
C TYR A 409 6.05 -18.96 -13.16
N GLY A 410 6.75 -18.31 -12.28
CA GLY A 410 6.25 -18.06 -10.94
C GLY A 410 7.32 -17.41 -10.07
N ILE A 411 6.83 -16.74 -9.03
CA ILE A 411 7.70 -16.12 -8.04
C ILE A 411 8.16 -17.22 -7.09
N GLU A 412 9.41 -17.66 -7.25
CA GLU A 412 10.08 -18.50 -6.29
C GLU A 412 10.80 -17.64 -5.26
N ALA A 413 11.10 -18.21 -4.09
CA ALA A 413 11.81 -17.53 -3.02
C ALA A 413 13.18 -18.17 -2.78
N THR A 414 14.18 -17.33 -2.48
CA THR A 414 15.50 -17.79 -2.08
C THR A 414 15.95 -17.10 -0.80
N GLY A 415 16.64 -17.84 0.07
CA GLY A 415 17.14 -17.28 1.33
C GLY A 415 18.49 -16.60 1.13
N ILE A 416 18.66 -15.43 1.72
CA ILE A 416 19.93 -14.68 1.73
C ILE A 416 20.45 -14.51 3.16
N LYS A 417 21.75 -14.23 3.29
CA LYS A 417 22.41 -14.03 4.58
C LYS A 417 23.13 -12.68 4.67
N GLU A 418 23.15 -11.96 3.59
CA GLU A 418 23.83 -10.68 3.48
C GLU A 418 23.20 -9.83 2.38
N MET A 419 23.28 -8.56 2.55
CA MET A 419 22.91 -7.53 1.61
C MET A 419 24.04 -6.52 1.56
N PHE A 420 24.29 -5.91 0.42
CA PHE A 420 25.33 -4.90 0.28
C PHE A 420 24.67 -3.56 -0.02
N ILE A 421 25.20 -2.52 0.61
CA ILE A 421 24.65 -1.18 0.50
C ILE A 421 25.78 -0.14 0.58
N GLY A 422 25.64 0.94 -0.16
CA GLY A 422 26.54 2.07 -0.12
C GLY A 422 25.81 3.35 -0.53
N PHE A 423 26.51 4.47 -0.60
CA PHE A 423 25.99 5.67 -1.22
C PHE A 423 27.09 6.56 -1.80
N GLY A 424 26.73 7.39 -2.76
CA GLY A 424 27.63 8.31 -3.40
C GLY A 424 26.95 9.20 -4.43
N SER A 425 27.75 10.02 -5.09
CA SER A 425 27.32 10.91 -6.17
C SER A 425 27.80 10.39 -7.52
N GLU A 426 27.26 10.95 -8.60
CA GLU A 426 27.72 10.67 -9.97
C GLU A 426 29.21 10.88 -10.17
N GLY A 427 29.77 10.19 -11.17
CA GLY A 427 31.16 10.35 -11.62
C GLY A 427 32.18 9.53 -10.85
N ASN A 428 31.76 8.75 -9.85
CA ASN A 428 32.61 7.85 -9.08
C ASN A 428 31.98 6.46 -8.96
N THR A 429 32.83 5.46 -8.72
CA THR A 429 32.34 4.14 -8.32
C THR A 429 31.96 4.19 -6.86
N ILE A 430 30.71 3.82 -6.56
CA ILE A 430 30.16 3.78 -5.20
C ILE A 430 30.57 2.45 -4.56
N GLU A 431 31.39 2.53 -3.51
CA GLU A 431 31.78 1.40 -2.68
C GLU A 431 30.59 0.95 -1.82
N MET A 432 30.49 -0.38 -1.59
CA MET A 432 29.37 -0.98 -0.88
C MET A 432 29.82 -1.84 0.29
N GLY A 433 29.29 -1.59 1.47
CA GLY A 433 29.52 -2.36 2.67
C GLY A 433 28.55 -3.54 2.79
N CYS A 434 28.94 -4.56 3.56
CA CYS A 434 28.17 -5.77 3.76
C CYS A 434 27.35 -5.71 5.06
N LEU A 435 26.04 -5.79 4.95
CA LEU A 435 25.13 -6.03 6.06
C LEU A 435 24.88 -7.53 6.21
N LYS A 436 25.14 -8.08 7.40
CA LYS A 436 24.80 -9.47 7.73
C LYS A 436 23.34 -9.54 8.18
N LEU A 437 22.57 -10.36 7.50
CA LEU A 437 21.15 -10.56 7.77
C LEU A 437 20.92 -11.78 8.65
N LYS A 438 19.95 -11.67 9.57
CA LYS A 438 19.55 -12.75 10.47
C LYS A 438 18.04 -12.79 10.57
N GLY A 439 17.46 -13.94 10.24
CA GLY A 439 16.04 -14.19 10.42
C GLY A 439 15.63 -14.26 11.90
N TRP A 440 14.34 -14.04 12.17
CA TRP A 440 13.78 -13.99 13.52
C TRP A 440 12.59 -14.93 13.75
N GLU A 441 12.44 -15.98 12.93
CA GLU A 441 11.30 -16.91 12.95
C GLU A 441 10.83 -17.41 14.32
N ASN A 442 11.76 -17.52 15.27
CA ASN A 442 11.48 -18.09 16.59
C ASN A 442 11.60 -17.06 17.71
N THR A 443 11.70 -15.79 17.39
CA THR A 443 11.94 -14.73 18.40
C THR A 443 10.66 -14.04 18.85
N VAL A 444 9.56 -14.23 18.13
CA VAL A 444 8.27 -13.66 18.50
C VAL A 444 7.54 -14.64 19.38
N SER A 445 7.44 -14.33 20.68
CA SER A 445 6.55 -15.01 21.64
C SER A 445 5.35 -14.09 21.89
N TYR A 446 4.18 -14.52 21.49
CA TYR A 446 2.93 -13.87 21.83
C TYR A 446 2.49 -14.23 23.24
#